data_e0ea309b17cc44e41cdfd1e37a84a4cc
#
_entry.id   e0ea309b17cc44e41cdfd1e37a84a4cc
#
_cell.length_a   1.000
_cell.length_b   1.000
_cell.length_c   1.000
_cell.angle_alpha   90.00
_cell.angle_beta   90.00
_cell.angle_gamma   90.00
#
_symmetry.space_group_name_H-M   'P 1'
#
loop_
_entity.id
_entity.type
_entity.pdbx_description
1 polymer ?
#
loop_
_entity_poly.entity_id
_entity_poly.type
_entity_poly.pdbx_seq_one_letter_code
_entity_poly.pdbx_strand_id
1 'polypeptide(L)'
;KDCTVINNPVGSASASWFEKDNKVLVSMPGVPQEMTAVMTESVLPKLREKFQTDVIMHRTFLVQHYPESILAEKLEPWETALPESIKLAYLPKLGIIRLRLTGRGQNKIEVESALNDEQAKLEAILGDDIFSEEDIPLEVIVGELLKKKNLTVSTAESCTGGSIAARLTSIAGSSEYFNGG
;
A
#
# COMPACT_ATOMS: atom_id res chain seq x y z
N LYS A 1 -15.15 -29.34 23.53
CA LYS A 1 -16.59 -28.97 23.48
C LYS A 1 -16.80 -27.45 23.58
N ASP A 2 -15.76 -26.67 23.57
CA ASP A 2 -15.82 -25.24 23.86
C ASP A 2 -15.42 -24.44 22.63
N CYS A 3 -16.21 -24.56 21.55
CA CYS A 3 -16.07 -23.72 20.38
C CYS A 3 -17.37 -22.99 20.05
N THR A 4 -17.27 -21.78 19.58
CA THR A 4 -18.38 -21.03 18.95
C THR A 4 -18.41 -21.38 17.47
N VAL A 5 -19.54 -21.87 16.99
CA VAL A 5 -19.73 -22.14 15.56
C VAL A 5 -19.98 -20.81 14.85
N ILE A 6 -19.24 -20.57 13.76
CA ILE A 6 -19.45 -19.43 12.86
C ILE A 6 -20.10 -19.96 11.58
N ASN A 7 -21.24 -19.38 11.25
CA ASN A 7 -21.97 -19.75 10.04
C ASN A 7 -21.19 -19.36 8.77
N ASN A 8 -21.27 -20.22 7.77
CA ASN A 8 -20.68 -19.95 6.45
C ASN A 8 -21.79 -19.41 5.54
N PRO A 9 -21.72 -18.15 5.06
CA PRO A 9 -22.78 -17.55 4.27
C PRO A 9 -22.86 -18.09 2.84
N VAL A 10 -21.80 -18.73 2.34
CA VAL A 10 -21.68 -19.16 0.93
C VAL A 10 -21.46 -20.66 0.76
N GLY A 11 -21.41 -21.42 1.85
CA GLY A 11 -21.21 -22.87 1.82
C GLY A 11 -21.81 -23.62 2.99
N SER A 12 -21.74 -24.94 2.99
CA SER A 12 -22.32 -25.80 4.02
C SER A 12 -21.39 -26.07 5.21
N ALA A 13 -20.09 -25.88 5.04
CA ALA A 13 -19.09 -26.15 6.08
C ALA A 13 -18.91 -24.92 6.98
N SER A 14 -19.35 -25.01 8.24
CA SER A 14 -19.18 -23.94 9.23
C SER A 14 -17.74 -23.81 9.70
N ALA A 15 -17.36 -22.62 10.15
CA ALA A 15 -16.10 -22.40 10.84
C ALA A 15 -16.27 -22.60 12.36
N SER A 16 -15.16 -22.84 13.05
CA SER A 16 -15.11 -23.05 14.49
C SER A 16 -14.16 -22.06 15.14
N TRP A 17 -14.65 -21.34 16.13
CA TRP A 17 -13.91 -20.36 16.91
C TRP A 17 -13.62 -20.92 18.30
N PHE A 18 -12.36 -21.01 18.66
CA PHE A 18 -11.88 -21.48 19.94
C PHE A 18 -11.18 -20.35 20.69
N GLU A 19 -11.46 -20.26 21.99
CA GLU A 19 -10.83 -19.26 22.87
C GLU A 19 -10.18 -19.97 24.06
N LYS A 20 -8.94 -19.60 24.34
CA LYS A 20 -8.22 -20.03 25.54
C LYS A 20 -7.12 -19.03 25.88
N ASP A 21 -7.00 -18.67 27.15
CA ASP A 21 -5.91 -17.84 27.69
C ASP A 21 -5.67 -16.54 26.87
N ASN A 22 -6.77 -15.83 26.56
CA ASN A 22 -6.77 -14.64 25.71
C ASN A 22 -6.20 -14.85 24.28
N LYS A 23 -6.19 -16.10 23.82
CA LYS A 23 -5.81 -16.47 22.45
C LYS A 23 -7.03 -16.99 21.70
N VAL A 24 -7.02 -16.80 20.40
CA VAL A 24 -8.08 -17.25 19.51
C VAL A 24 -7.48 -18.16 18.44
N LEU A 25 -8.12 -19.29 18.22
CA LEU A 25 -7.87 -20.16 17.07
C LEU A 25 -9.16 -20.26 16.27
N VAL A 26 -9.08 -20.04 14.96
CA VAL A 26 -10.22 -20.20 14.07
C VAL A 26 -9.90 -21.28 13.05
N SER A 27 -10.77 -22.30 12.98
CA SER A 27 -10.74 -23.31 11.93
C SER A 27 -11.80 -22.95 10.89
N MET A 28 -11.41 -22.89 9.63
CA MET A 28 -12.27 -22.44 8.52
C MET A 28 -12.26 -23.45 7.38
N PRO A 29 -13.30 -23.44 6.50
CA PRO A 29 -13.30 -24.21 5.26
C PRO A 29 -12.10 -23.88 4.38
N GLY A 30 -11.57 -24.88 3.66
CA GLY A 30 -10.42 -24.72 2.77
C GLY A 30 -10.75 -24.11 1.41
N VAL A 31 -12.03 -23.95 1.05
CA VAL A 31 -12.45 -23.32 -0.20
C VAL A 31 -12.22 -21.80 -0.11
N PRO A 32 -11.41 -21.20 -1.02
CA PRO A 32 -11.02 -19.79 -0.89
C PRO A 32 -12.18 -18.80 -0.78
N GLN A 33 -13.24 -18.98 -1.54
CA GLN A 33 -14.42 -18.12 -1.50
C GLN A 33 -15.15 -18.19 -0.15
N GLU A 34 -15.34 -19.40 0.38
CA GLU A 34 -15.96 -19.63 1.69
C GLU A 34 -15.10 -19.05 2.82
N MET A 35 -13.80 -19.31 2.79
CA MET A 35 -12.84 -18.78 3.77
C MET A 35 -12.84 -17.26 3.77
N THR A 36 -12.83 -16.63 2.60
CA THR A 36 -12.84 -15.16 2.49
C THR A 36 -14.14 -14.57 3.04
N ALA A 37 -15.30 -15.16 2.74
CA ALA A 37 -16.59 -14.69 3.24
C ALA A 37 -16.66 -14.83 4.77
N VAL A 38 -16.34 -15.98 5.33
CA VAL A 38 -16.32 -16.22 6.78
C VAL A 38 -15.34 -15.28 7.48
N MET A 39 -14.15 -15.09 6.93
CA MET A 39 -13.14 -14.19 7.50
C MET A 39 -13.64 -12.75 7.53
N THR A 40 -14.15 -12.26 6.41
CA THR A 40 -14.55 -10.85 6.25
C THR A 40 -15.81 -10.51 7.05
N GLU A 41 -16.84 -11.38 6.98
CA GLU A 41 -18.14 -11.07 7.56
C GLU A 41 -18.25 -11.41 9.04
N SER A 42 -17.44 -12.34 9.55
CA SER A 42 -17.59 -12.86 10.92
C SER A 42 -16.32 -12.80 11.74
N VAL A 43 -15.21 -13.34 11.23
CA VAL A 43 -13.98 -13.52 12.04
C VAL A 43 -13.30 -12.18 12.32
N LEU A 44 -13.06 -11.35 11.30
CA LEU A 44 -12.41 -10.06 11.49
C LEU A 44 -13.21 -9.10 12.39
N PRO A 45 -14.54 -8.96 12.26
CA PRO A 45 -15.33 -8.17 13.18
C PRO A 45 -15.21 -8.65 14.63
N LYS A 46 -15.34 -9.98 14.88
CA LYS A 46 -15.19 -10.55 16.21
C LYS A 46 -13.79 -10.35 16.80
N LEU A 47 -12.74 -10.45 15.98
CA LEU A 47 -11.37 -10.16 16.43
C LEU A 47 -11.20 -8.70 16.83
N ARG A 48 -11.76 -7.76 16.04
CA ARG A 48 -11.71 -6.32 16.35
C ARG A 48 -12.46 -5.98 17.64
N GLU A 49 -13.59 -6.63 17.88
CA GLU A 49 -14.37 -6.46 19.12
C GLU A 49 -13.61 -7.01 20.33
N LYS A 50 -13.00 -8.19 20.18
CA LYS A 50 -12.30 -8.87 21.27
C LYS A 50 -10.94 -8.25 21.60
N PHE A 51 -10.18 -7.85 20.60
CA PHE A 51 -8.83 -7.33 20.75
C PHE A 51 -8.81 -5.85 20.40
N GLN A 52 -8.41 -5.03 21.36
CA GLN A 52 -8.04 -3.65 21.08
C GLN A 52 -6.70 -3.68 20.35
N THR A 53 -6.74 -3.60 19.03
CA THR A 53 -5.53 -3.53 18.21
C THR A 53 -5.19 -2.07 17.93
N ASP A 54 -3.90 -1.78 17.91
CA ASP A 54 -3.44 -0.48 17.46
C ASP A 54 -3.92 -0.19 16.04
N VAL A 55 -4.23 1.05 15.79
CA VAL A 55 -4.41 1.57 14.43
C VAL A 55 -3.04 1.65 13.79
N ILE A 56 -2.89 1.07 12.61
CA ILE A 56 -1.69 1.18 11.79
C ILE A 56 -2.09 1.82 10.47
N MET A 57 -1.42 2.91 10.12
CA MET A 57 -1.63 3.62 8.86
C MET A 57 -0.31 3.81 8.12
N HIS A 58 -0.39 3.86 6.81
CA HIS A 58 0.78 4.06 5.96
C HIS A 58 0.58 5.27 5.05
N ARG A 59 1.70 5.98 4.75
CA ARG A 59 1.85 6.90 3.64
C ARG A 59 3.03 6.42 2.82
N THR A 60 2.88 6.38 1.51
CA THR A 60 3.93 5.91 0.60
C THR A 60 4.25 7.00 -0.40
N PHE A 61 5.54 7.27 -0.57
CA PHE A 61 6.05 8.28 -1.49
C PHE A 61 7.01 7.62 -2.47
N LEU A 62 6.87 7.91 -3.74
CA LEU A 62 7.80 7.47 -4.76
C LEU A 62 8.80 8.57 -5.03
N VAL A 63 10.08 8.30 -4.76
CA VAL A 63 11.18 9.25 -4.89
C VAL A 63 12.12 8.82 -6.01
N GLN A 64 12.58 9.76 -6.80
CA GLN A 64 13.51 9.55 -7.90
C GLN A 64 14.81 10.35 -7.68
N HIS A 65 15.79 10.15 -8.57
CA HIS A 65 17.06 10.87 -8.64
C HIS A 65 18.07 10.58 -7.52
N TYR A 66 17.79 9.71 -6.58
CA TYR A 66 18.72 9.39 -5.50
C TYR A 66 19.15 7.92 -5.51
N PRO A 67 20.44 7.63 -5.27
CA PRO A 67 20.85 6.38 -4.64
C PRO A 67 20.29 6.32 -3.21
N GLU A 68 19.97 5.11 -2.73
CA GLU A 68 19.38 4.94 -1.40
C GLU A 68 20.23 5.56 -0.27
N SER A 69 21.56 5.37 -0.34
CA SER A 69 22.49 5.90 0.67
C SER A 69 22.47 7.44 0.75
N ILE A 70 22.38 8.10 -0.40
CA ILE A 70 22.34 9.57 -0.47
C ILE A 70 20.99 10.09 0.04
N LEU A 71 19.91 9.38 -0.29
CA LEU A 71 18.59 9.74 0.21
C LEU A 71 18.52 9.58 1.73
N ALA A 72 19.07 8.49 2.27
CA ALA A 72 19.14 8.24 3.71
C ALA A 72 19.94 9.32 4.44
N GLU A 73 21.13 9.70 3.92
CA GLU A 73 21.94 10.79 4.47
C GLU A 73 21.17 12.13 4.46
N LYS A 74 20.47 12.44 3.37
CA LYS A 74 19.66 13.67 3.25
C LYS A 74 18.51 13.71 4.27
N LEU A 75 17.91 12.56 4.55
CA LEU A 75 16.75 12.46 5.45
C LEU A 75 17.12 12.18 6.92
N GLU A 76 18.37 11.82 7.24
CA GLU A 76 18.83 11.45 8.59
C GLU A 76 18.41 12.45 9.69
N PRO A 77 18.55 13.79 9.51
CA PRO A 77 18.15 14.74 10.56
C PRO A 77 16.66 14.71 10.86
N TRP A 78 15.83 14.54 9.82
CA TRP A 78 14.38 14.43 9.97
C TRP A 78 13.96 13.05 10.49
N GLU A 79 14.56 11.98 9.95
CA GLU A 79 14.27 10.60 10.37
C GLU A 79 14.57 10.39 11.86
N THR A 80 15.69 10.95 12.34
CA THR A 80 16.08 10.88 13.77
C THR A 80 15.11 11.66 14.68
N ALA A 81 14.45 12.68 14.15
CA ALA A 81 13.47 13.49 14.88
C ALA A 81 12.03 12.95 14.79
N LEU A 82 11.79 11.83 14.08
CA LEU A 82 10.46 11.24 13.98
C LEU A 82 9.92 10.83 15.36
N PRO A 83 8.62 11.05 15.62
CA PRO A 83 7.96 10.53 16.80
C PRO A 83 8.09 8.99 16.90
N GLU A 84 8.18 8.43 18.10
CA GLU A 84 8.26 6.98 18.32
C GLU A 84 7.11 6.19 17.68
N SER A 85 5.95 6.85 17.51
CA SER A 85 4.77 6.28 16.86
C SER A 85 4.89 6.19 15.34
N ILE A 86 5.90 6.84 14.73
CA ILE A 86 6.11 6.85 13.28
C ILE A 86 7.45 6.21 12.93
N LYS A 87 7.43 5.36 11.90
CA LYS A 87 8.63 4.72 11.36
C LYS A 87 8.74 4.95 9.87
N LEU A 88 9.95 5.21 9.41
CA LEU A 88 10.32 5.27 8.01
C LEU A 88 10.87 3.92 7.53
N ALA A 89 10.55 3.54 6.32
CA ALA A 89 11.17 2.41 5.63
C ALA A 89 11.55 2.81 4.20
N TYR A 90 12.75 2.43 3.80
CA TYR A 90 13.26 2.55 2.43
C TYR A 90 13.03 1.22 1.72
N LEU A 91 12.33 1.26 0.59
CA LEU A 91 11.98 0.09 -0.21
C LEU A 91 12.46 0.32 -1.64
N PRO A 92 13.74 0.06 -1.93
CA PRO A 92 14.32 0.34 -3.24
C PRO A 92 13.71 -0.56 -4.31
N LYS A 93 13.46 0.02 -5.46
CA LYS A 93 13.11 -0.64 -6.71
C LYS A 93 13.92 0.00 -7.83
N LEU A 94 14.14 -0.71 -8.94
CA LEU A 94 14.94 -0.22 -10.06
C LEU A 94 14.61 1.25 -10.44
N GLY A 95 15.56 2.17 -10.14
CA GLY A 95 15.46 3.61 -10.46
C GLY A 95 14.52 4.43 -9.59
N ILE A 96 13.87 3.83 -8.60
CA ILE A 96 12.87 4.47 -7.73
C ILE A 96 13.08 3.99 -6.31
N ILE A 97 13.01 4.90 -5.34
CA ILE A 97 12.96 4.54 -3.93
C ILE A 97 11.55 4.80 -3.44
N ARG A 98 10.92 3.77 -2.90
CA ARG A 98 9.65 3.90 -2.21
C ARG A 98 9.94 4.18 -0.74
N LEU A 99 9.59 5.37 -0.27
CA LEU A 99 9.57 5.71 1.14
C LEU A 99 8.20 5.37 1.72
N ARG A 100 8.17 4.68 2.85
CA ARG A 100 6.92 4.38 3.56
C ARG A 100 6.99 4.85 5.00
N LEU A 101 6.17 5.84 5.33
CA LEU A 101 5.87 6.21 6.70
C LEU A 101 4.80 5.28 7.25
N THR A 102 5.05 4.71 8.41
CA THR A 102 4.11 3.87 9.14
C THR A 102 3.82 4.51 10.49
N GLY A 103 2.60 4.99 10.66
CA GLY A 103 2.09 5.48 11.94
C GLY A 103 1.35 4.38 12.70
N ARG A 104 1.55 4.33 14.03
CA ARG A 104 0.91 3.38 14.93
C ARG A 104 0.41 4.08 16.18
N GLY A 105 -0.82 3.77 16.61
CA GLY A 105 -1.40 4.32 17.85
C GLY A 105 -2.78 3.76 18.14
N GLN A 106 -3.40 4.21 19.21
CA GLN A 106 -4.74 3.77 19.62
C GLN A 106 -5.87 4.55 18.93
N ASN A 107 -5.61 5.82 18.58
CA ASN A 107 -6.59 6.71 17.98
C ASN A 107 -6.25 7.00 16.53
N LYS A 108 -7.19 6.70 15.64
CA LYS A 108 -7.02 6.89 14.20
C LYS A 108 -6.76 8.36 13.83
N ILE A 109 -7.46 9.30 14.45
CA ILE A 109 -7.33 10.73 14.15
C ILE A 109 -5.94 11.25 14.54
N GLU A 110 -5.43 10.81 15.69
CA GLU A 110 -4.09 11.19 16.15
C GLU A 110 -2.99 10.63 15.25
N VAL A 111 -3.11 9.34 14.85
CA VAL A 111 -2.17 8.70 13.93
C VAL A 111 -2.19 9.39 12.57
N GLU A 112 -3.37 9.73 12.06
CA GLU A 112 -3.51 10.40 10.77
C GLU A 112 -2.94 11.82 10.81
N SER A 113 -3.21 12.58 11.87
CA SER A 113 -2.64 13.92 12.07
C SER A 113 -1.11 13.87 12.12
N ALA A 114 -0.55 12.96 12.94
CA ALA A 114 0.90 12.83 13.04
C ALA A 114 1.56 12.44 11.70
N LEU A 115 0.92 11.55 10.93
CA LEU A 115 1.41 11.20 9.59
C LEU A 115 1.34 12.38 8.62
N ASN A 116 0.29 13.20 8.67
CA ASN A 116 0.16 14.39 7.81
C ASN A 116 1.22 15.44 8.16
N ASP A 117 1.52 15.64 9.45
CA ASP A 117 2.57 16.57 9.87
C ASP A 117 3.96 16.13 9.38
N GLU A 118 4.27 14.84 9.47
CA GLU A 118 5.55 14.30 8.99
C GLU A 118 5.60 14.25 7.45
N GLN A 119 4.49 14.00 6.77
CA GLN A 119 4.38 14.12 5.32
C GLN A 119 4.73 15.53 4.85
N ALA A 120 4.14 16.57 5.45
CA ALA A 120 4.43 17.96 5.08
C ALA A 120 5.91 18.33 5.25
N LYS A 121 6.58 17.80 6.29
CA LYS A 121 8.04 17.98 6.47
C LYS A 121 8.84 17.26 5.39
N LEU A 122 8.48 16.03 5.05
CA LEU A 122 9.13 15.26 4.00
C LEU A 122 9.00 15.94 2.65
N GLU A 123 7.81 16.45 2.32
CA GLU A 123 7.55 17.21 1.10
C GLU A 123 8.38 18.51 1.04
N ALA A 124 8.54 19.19 2.17
CA ALA A 124 9.41 20.38 2.25
C ALA A 124 10.89 20.06 2.02
N ILE A 125 11.36 18.85 2.38
CA ILE A 125 12.77 18.42 2.18
C ILE A 125 13.01 17.94 0.74
N LEU A 126 12.07 17.19 0.16
CA LEU A 126 12.26 16.52 -1.13
C LEU A 126 11.63 17.27 -2.32
N GLY A 127 10.55 18.01 -2.10
CA GLY A 127 9.88 18.78 -3.16
C GLY A 127 9.54 17.93 -4.39
N ASP A 128 9.98 18.39 -5.55
CA ASP A 128 9.72 17.74 -6.86
C ASP A 128 10.40 16.38 -7.03
N ASP A 129 11.29 15.97 -6.11
CA ASP A 129 11.89 14.63 -6.11
C ASP A 129 10.86 13.56 -5.72
N ILE A 130 9.78 13.95 -5.04
CA ILE A 130 8.58 13.11 -4.84
C ILE A 130 7.71 13.23 -6.09
N PHE A 131 7.67 12.19 -6.90
CA PHE A 131 6.85 12.21 -8.12
C PHE A 131 5.48 11.54 -7.96
N SER A 132 5.24 10.85 -6.85
CA SER A 132 3.92 10.32 -6.48
C SER A 132 3.83 10.09 -4.97
N GLU A 133 2.66 10.37 -4.42
CA GLU A 133 2.26 10.09 -3.03
C GLU A 133 1.42 8.81 -2.92
N GLU A 134 1.26 8.11 -4.04
CA GLU A 134 0.53 6.86 -4.11
C GLU A 134 1.43 5.73 -4.59
N ASP A 135 1.23 4.53 -4.03
CA ASP A 135 1.94 3.32 -4.44
C ASP A 135 1.29 2.69 -5.69
N ILE A 136 1.29 3.44 -6.77
CA ILE A 136 0.73 3.03 -8.05
C ILE A 136 1.86 2.75 -9.08
N PRO A 137 1.60 1.89 -10.07
CA PRO A 137 2.56 1.62 -11.13
C PRO A 137 2.97 2.88 -11.90
N LEU A 138 4.24 2.95 -12.30
CA LEU A 138 4.77 4.10 -13.06
C LEU A 138 4.00 4.34 -14.36
N GLU A 139 3.58 3.29 -15.05
CA GLU A 139 2.78 3.35 -16.27
C GLU A 139 1.42 4.03 -16.06
N VAL A 140 0.82 3.92 -14.88
CA VAL A 140 -0.41 4.66 -14.51
C VAL A 140 -0.10 6.14 -14.39
N ILE A 141 0.96 6.49 -13.63
CA ILE A 141 1.38 7.88 -13.42
C ILE A 141 1.68 8.57 -14.76
N VAL A 142 2.42 7.88 -15.63
CA VAL A 142 2.73 8.39 -16.98
C VAL A 142 1.47 8.62 -17.80
N GLY A 143 0.53 7.66 -17.77
CA GLY A 143 -0.74 7.78 -18.48
C GLY A 143 -1.58 8.97 -18.00
N GLU A 144 -1.68 9.17 -16.70
CA GLU A 144 -2.39 10.31 -16.11
C GLU A 144 -1.75 11.65 -16.44
N LEU A 145 -0.41 11.73 -16.40
CA LEU A 145 0.31 12.93 -16.78
C LEU A 145 0.13 13.28 -18.27
N LEU A 146 0.16 12.29 -19.16
CA LEU A 146 -0.08 12.48 -20.59
C LEU A 146 -1.49 13.01 -20.84
N LYS A 147 -2.50 12.38 -20.21
CA LYS A 147 -3.91 12.84 -20.29
C LYS A 147 -4.06 14.28 -19.77
N LYS A 148 -3.51 14.58 -18.59
CA LYS A 148 -3.56 15.92 -17.98
C LYS A 148 -2.96 17.00 -18.85
N LYS A 149 -1.88 16.65 -19.59
CA LYS A 149 -1.17 17.58 -20.49
C LYS A 149 -1.71 17.57 -21.92
N ASN A 150 -2.71 16.73 -22.24
CA ASN A 150 -3.22 16.47 -23.59
C ASN A 150 -2.08 16.07 -24.56
N LEU A 151 -1.17 15.22 -24.10
CA LEU A 151 -0.06 14.71 -24.88
C LEU A 151 -0.27 13.26 -25.25
N THR A 152 0.30 12.85 -26.36
CA THR A 152 0.35 11.45 -26.80
C THR A 152 1.78 10.94 -26.85
N VAL A 153 1.96 9.64 -26.83
CA VAL A 153 3.24 8.96 -26.91
C VAL A 153 3.18 7.80 -27.92
N SER A 154 4.26 7.59 -28.61
CA SER A 154 4.53 6.39 -29.41
C SER A 154 5.88 5.82 -28.99
N THR A 155 6.09 4.52 -29.19
CA THR A 155 7.37 3.87 -28.88
C THR A 155 8.00 3.32 -30.16
N ALA A 156 9.34 3.30 -30.20
CA ALA A 156 10.12 2.55 -31.17
C ALA A 156 11.12 1.72 -30.39
N GLU A 157 10.85 0.43 -30.30
CA GLU A 157 11.59 -0.47 -29.41
C GLU A 157 12.45 -1.46 -30.24
N SER A 158 13.62 -1.82 -29.68
CA SER A 158 14.50 -2.85 -30.21
C SER A 158 14.74 -3.93 -29.15
N CYS A 159 15.76 -3.77 -28.29
CA CYS A 159 16.11 -4.78 -27.29
C CYS A 159 15.04 -4.99 -26.21
N THR A 160 14.20 -4.01 -25.95
CA THR A 160 13.07 -4.10 -25.04
C THR A 160 11.90 -4.93 -25.58
N GLY A 161 11.90 -5.24 -26.91
CA GLY A 161 10.97 -6.16 -27.55
C GLY A 161 9.49 -5.81 -27.41
N GLY A 162 9.13 -4.51 -27.32
CA GLY A 162 7.77 -4.05 -27.12
C GLY A 162 7.35 -3.97 -25.65
N SER A 163 8.28 -4.12 -24.70
CA SER A 163 7.96 -4.13 -23.27
C SER A 163 7.44 -2.79 -22.77
N ILE A 164 7.92 -1.66 -23.30
CA ILE A 164 7.43 -0.32 -22.93
C ILE A 164 5.99 -0.15 -23.44
N ALA A 165 5.75 -0.47 -24.71
CA ALA A 165 4.41 -0.44 -25.29
C ALA A 165 3.43 -1.34 -24.51
N ALA A 166 3.85 -2.57 -24.19
CA ALA A 166 3.04 -3.51 -23.42
C ALA A 166 2.67 -2.97 -22.03
N ARG A 167 3.59 -2.33 -21.33
CA ARG A 167 3.32 -1.68 -20.03
C ARG A 167 2.34 -0.53 -20.15
N LEU A 168 2.52 0.35 -21.11
CA LEU A 168 1.62 1.50 -21.32
C LEU A 168 0.22 1.03 -21.71
N THR A 169 0.12 0.03 -22.58
CA THR A 169 -1.17 -0.52 -23.06
C THR A 169 -1.84 -1.46 -22.05
N SER A 170 -1.16 -1.91 -21.00
CA SER A 170 -1.78 -2.68 -19.92
C SER A 170 -2.77 -1.86 -19.07
N ILE A 171 -2.73 -0.53 -19.20
CA ILE A 171 -3.59 0.38 -18.46
C ILE A 171 -4.87 0.64 -19.25
N ALA A 172 -6.02 0.41 -18.63
CA ALA A 172 -7.31 0.69 -19.24
C ALA A 172 -7.42 2.18 -19.65
N GLY A 173 -7.89 2.44 -20.88
CA GLY A 173 -7.98 3.79 -21.42
C GLY A 173 -6.67 4.31 -22.04
N SER A 174 -5.66 3.49 -22.20
CA SER A 174 -4.38 3.88 -22.82
C SER A 174 -4.49 4.41 -24.25
N SER A 175 -5.55 4.05 -24.97
CA SER A 175 -5.84 4.59 -26.32
C SER A 175 -6.02 6.11 -26.36
N GLU A 176 -6.24 6.76 -25.23
CA GLU A 176 -6.33 8.22 -25.16
C GLU A 176 -4.97 8.91 -25.30
N TYR A 177 -3.88 8.20 -25.01
CA TYR A 177 -2.53 8.78 -25.00
C TYR A 177 -1.47 7.95 -25.74
N PHE A 178 -1.74 6.67 -26.04
CA PHE A 178 -0.78 5.79 -26.74
C PHE A 178 -1.21 5.57 -28.19
N ASN A 179 -0.38 6.05 -29.14
CA ASN A 179 -0.68 5.98 -30.57
C ASN A 179 -0.13 4.75 -31.26
N GLY A 180 0.76 3.99 -30.60
CA GLY A 180 1.36 2.79 -31.16
C GLY A 180 2.87 2.71 -30.94
N GLY A 181 3.45 1.58 -31.36
CA GLY A 181 4.87 1.29 -31.27
C GLY A 181 5.27 0.06 -32.06
#